data_44043a0d64511049c1073e685b00df45
#
_entry.id   44043a0d64511049c1073e685b00df45
#
_cell.length_a   1.000
_cell.length_b   1.000
_cell.length_c   1.000
_cell.angle_alpha   90.00
_cell.angle_beta   90.00
_cell.angle_gamma   90.00
#
_symmetry.space_group_name_H-M   'P 1'
#
loop_
_entity.id
_entity.type
_entity.pdbx_description
1 polymer ?
#
loop_
_entity_poly.entity_id
_entity_poly.type
_entity_poly.pdbx_seq_one_letter_code
_entity_poly.pdbx_strand_id
1 'polypeptide(L)'
;MLNREEKMKKILGIALGLSVVLTGCSKPEAPAADAAKTDTAAAEQTVTIASTGSDADIWRHIATLPETKAAGLKLDIKNFTDYVAMNTAVANNEVDVNAFQSYAYLVAYNEANTAKIAPLSTTYLEPMGIYSSKVKTLAEFKNGATIAIPNDGANESRALLLLQSAGLVKLKNDFDFVKGTSKDIVENNKALVIKPIQMATAVRVKDEVDAIVLGNTLAMEGGLNVLKDAIYYEPIDQTTKMNINVLAVAEARQNDPVLKKVGELYHVASVGKYVQEHFGGTKIDVNKPVSYLTQAK
;
A
#
# COMPACT_ATOMS: atom_id res chain seq x y z
N MET A 1 56.27 18.06 -4.95
CA MET A 1 57.07 17.80 -6.15
C MET A 1 56.10 17.65 -7.33
N LEU A 2 56.08 18.69 -8.12
CA LEU A 2 56.08 18.86 -9.58
C LEU A 2 54.95 18.13 -10.34
N ASN A 3 53.91 18.87 -10.78
CA ASN A 3 53.86 19.85 -11.88
C ASN A 3 54.10 19.19 -13.25
N ARG A 4 53.06 19.21 -14.08
CA ARG A 4 53.17 19.55 -15.51
C ARG A 4 51.84 19.81 -16.19
N GLU A 5 51.60 21.08 -16.27
CA GLU A 5 50.73 21.69 -17.31
C GLU A 5 51.35 21.54 -18.72
N GLU A 6 50.49 21.89 -19.71
CA GLU A 6 50.79 22.31 -21.09
C GLU A 6 51.04 21.23 -22.16
N LYS A 7 50.13 21.22 -23.14
CA LYS A 7 50.44 21.70 -24.48
C LYS A 7 49.21 21.88 -25.36
N MET A 8 48.90 23.12 -25.56
CA MET A 8 48.10 23.67 -26.66
C MET A 8 49.00 23.88 -27.88
N LYS A 9 48.47 23.63 -29.09
CA LYS A 9 48.79 24.37 -30.37
C LYS A 9 48.00 23.73 -31.50
N LYS A 10 46.97 24.40 -32.02
CA LYS A 10 46.85 25.21 -33.23
C LYS A 10 47.44 24.57 -34.51
N ILE A 11 46.59 24.33 -35.54
CA ILE A 11 46.91 24.61 -36.92
C ILE A 11 45.64 25.09 -37.64
N LEU A 12 45.80 26.25 -38.26
CA LEU A 12 44.93 27.05 -39.11
C LEU A 12 45.21 26.65 -40.57
N GLY A 13 44.20 26.58 -41.42
CA GLY A 13 44.39 26.37 -42.86
C GLY A 13 43.16 26.77 -43.69
N ILE A 14 43.28 27.90 -44.34
CA ILE A 14 42.36 28.57 -45.26
C ILE A 14 42.48 27.93 -46.66
N ALA A 15 41.38 27.80 -47.42
CA ALA A 15 41.36 28.05 -48.84
C ALA A 15 39.93 28.22 -49.40
N LEU A 16 39.79 29.32 -50.08
CA LEU A 16 38.70 29.93 -50.82
C LEU A 16 38.51 29.24 -52.18
N GLY A 17 37.28 29.13 -52.65
CA GLY A 17 37.03 28.69 -54.07
C GLY A 17 35.59 28.97 -54.48
N LEU A 18 35.36 30.16 -54.99
CA LEU A 18 34.14 30.66 -55.58
C LEU A 18 33.99 30.18 -57.04
N SER A 19 32.84 29.57 -57.41
CA SER A 19 32.42 29.49 -58.82
C SER A 19 30.90 29.45 -58.92
N VAL A 20 30.36 30.51 -59.47
CA VAL A 20 28.97 30.73 -59.86
C VAL A 20 28.79 30.18 -61.27
N VAL A 21 27.80 29.35 -61.54
CA VAL A 21 27.18 29.19 -62.85
C VAL A 21 25.65 29.09 -62.66
N LEU A 22 24.98 30.09 -63.21
CA LEU A 22 23.52 30.17 -63.42
C LEU A 22 23.21 29.43 -64.76
N THR A 23 22.22 28.52 -64.75
CA THR A 23 21.23 28.40 -65.84
C THR A 23 20.14 27.39 -65.52
N GLY A 24 18.86 27.73 -65.77
CA GLY A 24 17.84 26.81 -66.28
C GLY A 24 16.71 26.42 -65.34
N CYS A 25 15.59 27.13 -65.51
CA CYS A 25 14.27 26.73 -65.01
C CYS A 25 13.83 25.37 -65.57
N SER A 26 13.41 24.50 -64.72
CA SER A 26 12.20 23.64 -64.95
C SER A 26 11.82 22.99 -63.64
N LYS A 27 10.57 23.18 -63.25
CA LYS A 27 9.93 22.66 -62.06
C LYS A 27 9.47 21.24 -62.34
N PRO A 28 9.85 20.25 -61.56
CA PRO A 28 9.03 19.06 -61.36
C PRO A 28 8.41 19.09 -59.99
N GLU A 29 7.14 18.84 -59.98
CA GLU A 29 6.29 18.58 -58.84
C GLU A 29 6.90 17.46 -57.98
N ALA A 30 7.23 17.76 -56.72
CA ALA A 30 7.69 16.77 -55.77
C ALA A 30 6.46 15.97 -55.24
N PRO A 31 6.55 14.64 -55.13
CA PRO A 31 5.54 13.86 -54.45
C PRO A 31 5.53 14.25 -52.98
N ALA A 32 4.32 14.41 -52.42
CA ALA A 32 4.08 14.63 -51.00
C ALA A 32 4.81 13.54 -50.20
N ALA A 33 5.80 13.93 -49.43
CA ALA A 33 6.39 13.08 -48.42
C ALA A 33 5.33 12.81 -47.37
N ASP A 34 4.85 11.60 -47.38
CA ASP A 34 4.05 11.02 -46.32
C ASP A 34 4.88 11.10 -45.03
N ALA A 35 4.54 12.07 -44.16
CA ALA A 35 5.16 12.19 -42.85
C ALA A 35 4.71 11.00 -42.05
N ALA A 36 5.45 9.90 -42.13
CA ALA A 36 5.35 8.81 -41.19
C ALA A 36 5.46 9.40 -39.79
N LYS A 37 4.35 9.50 -39.12
CA LYS A 37 4.30 9.69 -37.66
C LYS A 37 5.07 8.52 -37.07
N THR A 38 6.34 8.73 -36.77
CA THR A 38 7.06 7.88 -35.85
C THR A 38 6.34 8.01 -34.50
N ASP A 39 5.45 7.07 -34.24
CA ASP A 39 4.94 6.78 -32.92
C ASP A 39 6.15 6.31 -32.10
N THR A 40 6.90 7.26 -31.54
CA THR A 40 7.86 6.98 -30.47
C THR A 40 7.01 6.58 -29.28
N ALA A 41 6.73 5.28 -29.13
CA ALA A 41 6.20 4.72 -27.91
C ALA A 41 7.07 5.25 -26.77
N ALA A 42 6.48 6.08 -25.91
CA ALA A 42 7.17 6.61 -24.73
C ALA A 42 7.75 5.41 -23.98
N ALA A 43 9.05 5.47 -23.63
CA ALA A 43 9.70 4.39 -22.91
C ALA A 43 8.90 4.04 -21.64
N GLU A 44 8.58 2.76 -21.48
CA GLU A 44 7.83 2.24 -20.34
C GLU A 44 8.58 2.55 -19.03
N GLN A 45 7.90 3.16 -18.08
CA GLN A 45 8.50 3.54 -16.79
C GLN A 45 8.29 2.41 -15.78
N THR A 46 9.40 1.90 -15.23
CA THR A 46 9.34 0.87 -14.19
C THR A 46 9.08 1.53 -12.84
N VAL A 47 8.08 1.02 -12.11
CA VAL A 47 7.75 1.41 -10.73
C VAL A 47 7.84 0.17 -9.85
N THR A 48 8.62 0.27 -8.78
CA THR A 48 8.77 -0.79 -7.78
C THR A 48 7.72 -0.66 -6.69
N ILE A 49 7.02 -1.76 -6.39
CA ILE A 49 5.97 -1.80 -5.37
C ILE A 49 6.31 -2.85 -4.31
N ALA A 50 6.56 -2.42 -3.08
CA ALA A 50 6.68 -3.32 -1.94
C ALA A 50 5.29 -3.71 -1.44
N SER A 51 5.03 -5.02 -1.32
CA SER A 51 3.74 -5.54 -0.87
C SER A 51 3.91 -6.91 -0.22
N THR A 52 2.83 -7.47 0.31
CA THR A 52 2.84 -8.77 0.99
C THR A 52 1.52 -9.52 0.77
N GLY A 53 1.57 -10.86 0.90
CA GLY A 53 0.39 -11.73 0.90
C GLY A 53 -0.59 -11.45 -0.22
N SER A 54 -1.88 -11.44 0.12
CA SER A 54 -2.97 -11.20 -0.82
C SER A 54 -2.92 -9.83 -1.49
N ASP A 55 -2.29 -8.83 -0.88
CA ASP A 55 -2.11 -7.51 -1.50
C ASP A 55 -1.10 -7.58 -2.64
N ALA A 56 -0.01 -8.32 -2.46
CA ALA A 56 0.96 -8.55 -3.52
C ALA A 56 0.34 -9.28 -4.73
N ASP A 57 -0.64 -10.17 -4.51
CA ASP A 57 -1.34 -10.87 -5.59
C ASP A 57 -2.19 -9.93 -6.43
N ILE A 58 -2.87 -8.97 -5.79
CA ILE A 58 -3.61 -7.91 -6.50
C ILE A 58 -2.65 -7.10 -7.38
N TRP A 59 -1.50 -6.69 -6.85
CA TRP A 59 -0.54 -5.89 -7.61
C TRP A 59 0.14 -6.68 -8.73
N ARG A 60 0.39 -7.98 -8.55
CA ARG A 60 0.86 -8.88 -9.63
C ARG A 60 -0.18 -8.97 -10.74
N HIS A 61 -1.48 -9.07 -10.38
CA HIS A 61 -2.55 -9.03 -11.37
C HIS A 61 -2.58 -7.69 -12.11
N ILE A 62 -2.54 -6.56 -11.39
CA ILE A 62 -2.50 -5.21 -12.01
C ILE A 62 -1.32 -5.07 -12.97
N ALA A 63 -0.16 -5.61 -12.63
CA ALA A 63 1.04 -5.57 -13.48
C ALA A 63 0.83 -6.23 -14.85
N THR A 64 -0.12 -7.16 -14.98
CA THR A 64 -0.42 -7.87 -16.25
C THR A 64 -1.49 -7.20 -17.11
N LEU A 65 -2.17 -6.17 -16.58
CA LEU A 65 -3.32 -5.57 -17.25
C LEU A 65 -2.93 -4.69 -18.46
N PRO A 66 -3.78 -4.68 -19.50
CA PRO A 66 -3.62 -3.75 -20.62
C PRO A 66 -3.60 -2.28 -20.18
N GLU A 67 -4.37 -1.93 -19.14
CA GLU A 67 -4.44 -0.59 -18.56
C GLU A 67 -3.08 -0.14 -18.01
N THR A 68 -2.32 -1.04 -17.39
CA THR A 68 -0.96 -0.77 -16.90
C THR A 68 -0.01 -0.42 -18.05
N LYS A 69 -0.07 -1.21 -19.12
CA LYS A 69 0.70 -0.94 -20.33
C LYS A 69 0.26 0.36 -21.02
N ALA A 70 -1.03 0.61 -21.11
CA ALA A 70 -1.59 1.85 -21.68
C ALA A 70 -1.18 3.09 -20.88
N ALA A 71 -1.00 2.97 -19.56
CA ALA A 71 -0.45 4.02 -18.71
C ALA A 71 1.06 4.28 -18.92
N GLY A 72 1.74 3.45 -19.74
CA GLY A 72 3.19 3.50 -19.97
C GLY A 72 3.99 3.00 -18.77
N LEU A 73 3.44 2.05 -17.99
CA LEU A 73 4.03 1.56 -16.75
C LEU A 73 4.40 0.08 -16.84
N LYS A 74 5.51 -0.25 -16.18
CA LYS A 74 5.90 -1.62 -15.82
C LYS A 74 5.99 -1.68 -14.29
N LEU A 75 5.19 -2.54 -13.67
CA LEU A 75 5.20 -2.69 -12.21
C LEU A 75 6.10 -3.88 -11.82
N ASP A 76 7.04 -3.63 -10.91
CA ASP A 76 7.93 -4.64 -10.33
C ASP A 76 7.56 -4.86 -8.87
N ILE A 77 6.89 -5.98 -8.58
CA ILE A 77 6.33 -6.28 -7.27
C ILE A 77 7.38 -6.97 -6.40
N LYS A 78 7.80 -6.30 -5.34
CA LYS A 78 8.75 -6.81 -4.34
C LYS A 78 7.98 -7.35 -3.14
N ASN A 79 8.17 -8.63 -2.84
CA ASN A 79 7.52 -9.25 -1.69
C ASN A 79 8.32 -9.02 -0.41
N PHE A 80 7.65 -8.51 0.61
CA PHE A 80 8.19 -8.29 1.94
C PHE A 80 7.41 -9.09 2.98
N THR A 81 8.07 -9.44 4.08
CA THR A 81 7.45 -10.08 5.25
C THR A 81 7.48 -9.20 6.50
N ASP A 82 8.24 -8.10 6.45
CA ASP A 82 8.37 -7.13 7.54
C ASP A 82 7.73 -5.79 7.13
N TYR A 83 6.71 -5.39 7.86
CA TYR A 83 5.92 -4.18 7.59
C TYR A 83 6.70 -2.89 7.83
N VAL A 84 7.56 -2.86 8.88
CA VAL A 84 8.41 -1.71 9.18
C VAL A 84 9.47 -1.55 8.09
N ALA A 85 10.06 -2.66 7.64
CA ALA A 85 11.02 -2.64 6.54
C ALA A 85 10.42 -2.10 5.24
N MET A 86 9.14 -2.42 4.92
CA MET A 86 8.46 -1.86 3.76
C MET A 86 8.35 -0.32 3.81
N ASN A 87 7.95 0.22 4.96
CA ASN A 87 7.84 1.67 5.13
C ASN A 87 9.21 2.35 5.06
N THR A 88 10.22 1.72 5.68
CA THR A 88 11.59 2.22 5.66
C THR A 88 12.17 2.25 4.25
N ALA A 89 11.94 1.19 3.46
CA ALA A 89 12.40 1.12 2.06
C ALA A 89 11.77 2.23 1.19
N VAL A 90 10.48 2.53 1.39
CA VAL A 90 9.82 3.65 0.70
C VAL A 90 10.37 5.00 1.17
N ALA A 91 10.50 5.19 2.48
CA ALA A 91 11.01 6.45 3.05
C ALA A 91 12.42 6.78 2.55
N ASN A 92 13.24 5.75 2.29
CA ASN A 92 14.60 5.85 1.76
C ASN A 92 14.66 5.87 0.22
N ASN A 93 13.53 5.78 -0.49
CA ASN A 93 13.46 5.63 -1.96
C ASN A 93 14.17 4.36 -2.50
N GLU A 94 14.24 3.28 -1.71
CA GLU A 94 14.73 1.96 -2.14
C GLU A 94 13.68 1.22 -2.96
N VAL A 95 12.38 1.52 -2.71
CA VAL A 95 11.22 1.20 -3.53
C VAL A 95 10.36 2.44 -3.70
N ASP A 96 9.59 2.49 -4.79
CA ASP A 96 8.81 3.69 -5.13
C ASP A 96 7.52 3.81 -4.31
N VAL A 97 6.82 2.70 -4.12
CA VAL A 97 5.50 2.63 -3.48
C VAL A 97 5.46 1.43 -2.55
N ASN A 98 4.69 1.52 -1.48
CA ASN A 98 4.21 0.33 -0.81
C ASN A 98 2.68 0.22 -0.80
N ALA A 99 2.19 -1.01 -0.69
CA ALA A 99 0.78 -1.36 -0.81
C ALA A 99 0.45 -2.52 0.16
N PHE A 100 0.16 -2.20 1.43
CA PHE A 100 -0.17 -3.21 2.45
C PHE A 100 -0.85 -2.62 3.69
N GLN A 101 -0.82 -1.30 3.90
CA GLN A 101 -1.06 -0.69 5.19
C GLN A 101 -2.33 0.15 5.24
N SER A 102 -2.95 0.18 6.43
CA SER A 102 -3.99 1.15 6.75
C SER A 102 -3.40 2.55 6.94
N TYR A 103 -4.24 3.57 6.81
CA TYR A 103 -3.84 4.94 7.09
C TYR A 103 -3.38 5.13 8.56
N ALA A 104 -4.01 4.44 9.52
CA ALA A 104 -3.56 4.45 10.91
C ALA A 104 -2.12 3.93 11.07
N TYR A 105 -1.75 2.86 10.36
CA TYR A 105 -0.40 2.31 10.40
C TYR A 105 0.63 3.28 9.80
N LEU A 106 0.29 3.96 8.70
CA LEU A 106 1.11 5.02 8.12
C LEU A 106 1.34 6.17 9.12
N VAL A 107 0.28 6.62 9.80
CA VAL A 107 0.38 7.68 10.82
C VAL A 107 1.30 7.24 11.96
N ALA A 108 1.12 6.02 12.48
CA ALA A 108 1.97 5.46 13.55
C ALA A 108 3.45 5.41 13.12
N TYR A 109 3.73 4.96 11.90
CA TYR A 109 5.08 4.96 11.35
C TYR A 109 5.67 6.37 11.32
N ASN A 110 4.92 7.33 10.80
CA ASN A 110 5.38 8.72 10.70
C ASN A 110 5.65 9.36 12.05
N GLU A 111 4.89 9.01 13.09
CA GLU A 111 5.13 9.52 14.44
C GLU A 111 6.43 8.98 15.04
N ALA A 112 6.74 7.72 14.76
CA ALA A 112 7.91 7.03 15.31
C ALA A 112 9.21 7.29 14.54
N ASN A 113 9.16 7.81 13.30
CA ASN A 113 10.31 7.92 12.41
C ASN A 113 10.53 9.36 11.93
N THR A 114 11.79 9.72 11.63
CA THR A 114 12.14 11.03 11.07
C THR A 114 11.84 11.11 9.58
N ALA A 115 12.22 10.08 8.82
CA ALA A 115 11.89 9.99 7.40
C ALA A 115 10.41 9.65 7.23
N LYS A 116 9.67 10.51 6.53
CA LYS A 116 8.21 10.43 6.41
C LYS A 116 7.78 9.82 5.09
N ILE A 117 6.65 9.15 5.16
CA ILE A 117 5.92 8.66 4.00
C ILE A 117 4.55 9.35 3.93
N ALA A 118 4.01 9.47 2.72
CA ALA A 118 2.72 10.11 2.50
C ALA A 118 1.76 9.15 1.80
N PRO A 119 0.45 9.24 2.09
CA PRO A 119 -0.55 8.49 1.34
C PRO A 119 -0.66 9.06 -0.08
N LEU A 120 -0.59 8.18 -1.07
CA LEU A 120 -0.71 8.51 -2.49
C LEU A 120 -2.16 8.40 -2.97
N SER A 121 -2.81 7.29 -2.63
CA SER A 121 -4.22 7.00 -2.92
C SER A 121 -4.82 6.10 -1.85
N THR A 122 -6.13 6.12 -1.71
CA THR A 122 -6.87 5.06 -1.02
C THR A 122 -6.94 3.81 -1.92
N THR A 123 -7.16 2.63 -1.34
CA THR A 123 -7.32 1.39 -2.10
C THR A 123 -8.56 0.63 -1.66
N TYR A 124 -8.57 0.04 -0.49
CA TYR A 124 -9.68 -0.77 0.01
C TYR A 124 -9.82 -0.67 1.53
N LEU A 125 -10.96 -1.11 2.02
CA LEU A 125 -11.22 -1.39 3.43
C LEU A 125 -11.43 -2.89 3.59
N GLU A 126 -10.81 -3.47 4.61
CA GLU A 126 -11.03 -4.87 4.99
C GLU A 126 -11.24 -4.97 6.50
N PRO A 127 -12.14 -5.87 6.98
CA PRO A 127 -12.41 -5.99 8.40
C PRO A 127 -11.30 -6.75 9.13
N MET A 128 -11.13 -6.41 10.41
CA MET A 128 -10.42 -7.22 11.39
C MET A 128 -11.43 -8.15 12.06
N GLY A 129 -11.02 -9.38 12.39
CA GLY A 129 -11.90 -10.39 12.98
C GLY A 129 -11.34 -11.03 14.25
N ILE A 130 -12.25 -11.54 15.08
CA ILE A 130 -11.95 -12.41 16.24
C ILE A 130 -12.18 -13.84 15.80
N TYR A 131 -11.16 -14.69 15.92
CA TYR A 131 -11.20 -16.09 15.52
C TYR A 131 -10.93 -17.01 16.70
N SER A 132 -11.63 -18.13 16.78
CA SER A 132 -11.41 -19.13 17.81
C SER A 132 -11.60 -20.54 17.27
N SER A 133 -10.75 -21.47 17.69
CA SER A 133 -10.95 -22.91 17.52
C SER A 133 -11.71 -23.55 18.69
N LYS A 134 -11.84 -22.84 19.81
CA LYS A 134 -12.37 -23.37 21.07
C LYS A 134 -13.82 -22.99 21.35
N VAL A 135 -14.25 -21.79 20.89
CA VAL A 135 -15.61 -21.27 21.11
C VAL A 135 -16.23 -20.85 19.77
N LYS A 136 -17.56 -20.85 19.71
CA LYS A 136 -18.32 -20.46 18.51
C LYS A 136 -18.99 -19.10 18.64
N THR A 137 -19.14 -18.62 19.86
CA THR A 137 -19.77 -17.33 20.14
C THR A 137 -19.01 -16.56 21.24
N LEU A 138 -19.15 -15.25 21.27
CA LEU A 138 -18.54 -14.38 22.29
C LEU A 138 -19.02 -14.72 23.72
N ALA A 139 -20.25 -15.23 23.85
CA ALA A 139 -20.85 -15.59 25.15
C ALA A 139 -20.12 -16.77 25.82
N GLU A 140 -19.56 -17.68 25.03
CA GLU A 140 -18.87 -18.89 25.50
C GLU A 140 -17.50 -18.64 26.13
N PHE A 141 -16.92 -17.44 25.97
CA PHE A 141 -15.66 -17.11 26.65
C PHE A 141 -15.80 -17.23 28.15
N LYS A 142 -14.96 -18.06 28.75
CA LYS A 142 -14.87 -18.23 30.22
C LYS A 142 -14.09 -17.07 30.83
N ASN A 143 -14.27 -16.90 32.14
CA ASN A 143 -13.44 -15.98 32.90
C ASN A 143 -11.96 -16.39 32.81
N GLY A 144 -11.07 -15.41 32.55
CA GLY A 144 -9.65 -15.65 32.37
C GLY A 144 -9.27 -16.17 30.98
N ALA A 145 -10.20 -16.21 30.01
CA ALA A 145 -9.87 -16.61 28.63
C ALA A 145 -8.78 -15.72 28.04
N THR A 146 -7.84 -16.31 27.31
CA THR A 146 -6.71 -15.62 26.68
C THR A 146 -7.03 -15.24 25.26
N ILE A 147 -6.94 -13.95 24.95
CA ILE A 147 -7.11 -13.42 23.59
C ILE A 147 -5.80 -12.80 23.11
N ALA A 148 -5.20 -13.39 22.08
CA ALA A 148 -4.02 -12.83 21.44
C ALA A 148 -4.43 -11.73 20.46
N ILE A 149 -3.75 -10.60 20.53
CA ILE A 149 -3.97 -9.42 19.67
C ILE A 149 -2.66 -8.96 19.04
N PRO A 150 -2.67 -8.15 17.95
CA PRO A 150 -1.45 -7.54 17.42
C PRO A 150 -0.68 -6.75 18.48
N ASN A 151 0.65 -6.68 18.35
CA ASN A 151 1.52 -5.91 19.24
C ASN A 151 2.11 -4.65 18.60
N ASP A 152 1.73 -4.31 17.37
CA ASP A 152 2.04 -3.01 16.77
C ASP A 152 0.96 -1.99 17.12
N GLY A 153 1.37 -0.73 17.38
CA GLY A 153 0.51 0.26 17.99
C GLY A 153 -0.83 0.46 17.30
N ALA A 154 -0.85 0.61 15.98
CA ALA A 154 -2.09 0.85 15.24
C ALA A 154 -3.03 -0.36 15.24
N ASN A 155 -2.49 -1.57 15.05
CA ASN A 155 -3.32 -2.78 15.04
C ASN A 155 -3.66 -3.27 16.46
N GLU A 156 -2.82 -3.02 17.49
CA GLU A 156 -3.19 -3.26 18.89
C GLU A 156 -4.40 -2.40 19.26
N SER A 157 -4.34 -1.10 18.98
CA SER A 157 -5.44 -0.16 19.22
C SER A 157 -6.72 -0.59 18.50
N ARG A 158 -6.62 -0.95 17.22
CA ARG A 158 -7.74 -1.44 16.41
C ARG A 158 -8.36 -2.72 16.99
N ALA A 159 -7.52 -3.66 17.41
CA ALA A 159 -7.99 -4.90 18.04
C ALA A 159 -8.74 -4.64 19.35
N LEU A 160 -8.27 -3.69 20.17
CA LEU A 160 -8.96 -3.30 21.42
C LEU A 160 -10.32 -2.65 21.13
N LEU A 161 -10.41 -1.81 20.10
CA LEU A 161 -11.69 -1.25 19.66
C LEU A 161 -12.66 -2.35 19.17
N LEU A 162 -12.16 -3.36 18.48
CA LEU A 162 -12.95 -4.52 18.09
C LEU A 162 -13.44 -5.30 19.30
N LEU A 163 -12.59 -5.53 20.29
CA LEU A 163 -13.00 -6.19 21.55
C LEU A 163 -14.04 -5.36 22.32
N GLN A 164 -13.93 -4.04 22.31
CA GLN A 164 -14.94 -3.16 22.87
C GLN A 164 -16.26 -3.23 22.12
N SER A 165 -16.24 -3.18 20.78
CA SER A 165 -17.46 -3.30 19.96
C SER A 165 -18.14 -4.66 20.13
N ALA A 166 -17.35 -5.70 20.41
CA ALA A 166 -17.83 -7.05 20.77
C ALA A 166 -18.39 -7.14 22.20
N GLY A 167 -18.32 -6.06 23.00
CA GLY A 167 -18.78 -6.04 24.40
C GLY A 167 -17.91 -6.84 25.37
N LEU A 168 -16.67 -7.17 24.98
CA LEU A 168 -15.75 -7.98 25.79
C LEU A 168 -14.94 -7.14 26.78
N VAL A 169 -14.62 -5.89 26.43
CA VAL A 169 -13.91 -4.92 27.27
C VAL A 169 -14.51 -3.53 27.10
N LYS A 170 -14.16 -2.60 28.00
CA LYS A 170 -14.44 -1.18 27.84
C LYS A 170 -13.13 -0.41 27.92
N LEU A 171 -12.91 0.50 27.00
CA LEU A 171 -11.75 1.36 26.93
C LEU A 171 -12.04 2.70 27.58
N LYS A 172 -10.99 3.42 27.99
CA LYS A 172 -11.13 4.79 28.50
C LYS A 172 -11.76 5.71 27.45
N ASN A 173 -12.42 6.79 27.89
CA ASN A 173 -13.15 7.69 26.97
C ASN A 173 -12.24 8.45 26.01
N ASP A 174 -10.99 8.71 26.40
CA ASP A 174 -9.96 9.38 25.62
C ASP A 174 -8.99 8.38 24.95
N PHE A 175 -9.51 7.20 24.60
CA PHE A 175 -8.71 6.16 23.94
C PHE A 175 -8.13 6.64 22.61
N ASP A 176 -6.82 6.45 22.43
CA ASP A 176 -6.12 6.82 21.21
C ASP A 176 -6.28 5.73 20.14
N PHE A 177 -6.84 6.09 18.98
CA PHE A 177 -7.10 5.17 17.87
C PHE A 177 -5.84 4.63 17.19
N VAL A 178 -4.66 5.21 17.46
CA VAL A 178 -3.38 4.83 16.82
C VAL A 178 -2.40 4.21 17.81
N LYS A 179 -2.44 4.65 19.08
CA LYS A 179 -1.45 4.30 20.11
C LYS A 179 -2.05 3.63 21.35
N GLY A 180 -3.36 3.44 21.36
CA GLY A 180 -4.02 2.79 22.50
C GLY A 180 -3.49 1.38 22.74
N THR A 181 -3.37 1.01 24.01
CA THR A 181 -2.83 -0.27 24.45
C THR A 181 -3.76 -0.98 25.42
N SER A 182 -3.50 -2.24 25.72
CA SER A 182 -4.28 -3.02 26.71
C SER A 182 -4.32 -2.39 28.11
N LYS A 183 -3.42 -1.43 28.43
CA LYS A 183 -3.44 -0.65 29.67
C LYS A 183 -4.59 0.36 29.73
N ASP A 184 -5.21 0.66 28.60
CA ASP A 184 -6.34 1.59 28.47
C ASP A 184 -7.70 0.92 28.67
N ILE A 185 -7.72 -0.37 29.01
CA ILE A 185 -8.94 -1.10 29.39
C ILE A 185 -9.36 -0.67 30.79
N VAL A 186 -10.58 -0.17 30.94
CA VAL A 186 -11.16 0.27 32.23
C VAL A 186 -12.16 -0.73 32.78
N GLU A 187 -12.81 -1.56 31.97
CA GLU A 187 -13.67 -2.65 32.40
C GLU A 187 -13.34 -3.93 31.63
N ASN A 188 -13.22 -5.03 32.37
CA ASN A 188 -12.95 -6.36 31.83
C ASN A 188 -13.66 -7.40 32.70
N ASN A 189 -14.98 -7.51 32.53
CA ASN A 189 -15.85 -8.26 33.42
C ASN A 189 -15.61 -9.78 33.45
N LYS A 190 -15.00 -10.31 32.36
CA LYS A 190 -14.59 -11.72 32.29
C LYS A 190 -13.14 -11.94 32.69
N ALA A 191 -12.42 -10.91 33.16
CA ALA A 191 -11.00 -10.98 33.49
C ALA A 191 -10.16 -11.58 32.33
N LEU A 192 -10.49 -11.23 31.08
CA LEU A 192 -9.79 -11.73 29.88
C LEU A 192 -8.31 -11.38 29.94
N VAL A 193 -7.46 -12.31 29.56
CA VAL A 193 -6.03 -12.09 29.44
C VAL A 193 -5.74 -11.62 28.02
N ILE A 194 -5.51 -10.33 27.87
CA ILE A 194 -5.16 -9.74 26.56
C ILE A 194 -3.66 -9.86 26.35
N LYS A 195 -3.28 -10.59 25.31
CA LYS A 195 -1.88 -10.95 25.03
C LYS A 195 -1.41 -10.35 23.70
N PRO A 196 -0.71 -9.20 23.69
CA PRO A 196 -0.10 -8.68 22.48
C PRO A 196 0.99 -9.61 21.96
N ILE A 197 0.92 -9.97 20.66
CA ILE A 197 1.89 -10.84 19.98
C ILE A 197 2.21 -10.29 18.59
N GLN A 198 3.33 -10.72 18.03
CA GLN A 198 3.65 -10.41 16.65
C GLN A 198 2.60 -11.04 15.72
N MET A 199 1.95 -10.21 14.88
CA MET A 199 0.78 -10.59 14.10
C MET A 199 1.04 -11.78 13.16
N ALA A 200 2.22 -11.82 12.52
CA ALA A 200 2.60 -12.94 11.65
C ALA A 200 2.68 -14.31 12.36
N THR A 201 2.69 -14.34 13.70
CA THR A 201 2.70 -15.58 14.48
C THR A 201 1.30 -15.98 14.95
N ALA A 202 0.32 -15.10 14.90
CA ALA A 202 -0.99 -15.30 15.53
C ALA A 202 -1.75 -16.54 15.02
N VAL A 203 -1.70 -16.80 13.70
CA VAL A 203 -2.37 -17.99 13.14
C VAL A 203 -1.79 -19.29 13.73
N ARG A 204 -0.48 -19.32 14.00
CA ARG A 204 0.20 -20.53 14.53
C ARG A 204 -0.18 -20.83 15.98
N VAL A 205 -0.47 -19.79 16.76
CA VAL A 205 -0.85 -19.94 18.18
C VAL A 205 -2.36 -20.02 18.41
N LYS A 206 -3.15 -20.07 17.33
CA LYS A 206 -4.63 -20.07 17.40
C LYS A 206 -5.18 -21.15 18.32
N ASP A 207 -4.60 -22.32 18.35
CA ASP A 207 -5.04 -23.45 19.16
C ASP A 207 -4.49 -23.42 20.60
N GLU A 208 -3.48 -22.59 20.86
CA GLU A 208 -2.87 -22.42 22.19
C GLU A 208 -3.66 -21.40 23.05
N VAL A 209 -4.28 -20.41 22.45
CA VAL A 209 -5.09 -19.38 23.11
C VAL A 209 -6.58 -19.63 22.94
N ASP A 210 -7.44 -18.84 23.59
CA ASP A 210 -8.89 -19.01 23.45
C ASP A 210 -9.43 -18.25 22.21
N ALA A 211 -8.78 -17.17 21.81
CA ALA A 211 -9.03 -16.50 20.55
C ALA A 211 -7.80 -15.73 20.07
N ILE A 212 -7.80 -15.43 18.77
CA ILE A 212 -6.85 -14.50 18.15
C ILE A 212 -7.63 -13.38 17.45
N VAL A 213 -7.04 -12.18 17.39
CA VAL A 213 -7.55 -11.05 16.59
C VAL A 213 -6.61 -10.83 15.43
N LEU A 214 -7.15 -10.86 14.20
CA LEU A 214 -6.37 -10.73 12.96
C LEU A 214 -7.04 -9.80 11.96
N GLY A 215 -6.24 -9.01 11.26
CA GLY A 215 -6.62 -8.37 10.00
C GLY A 215 -6.85 -9.43 8.90
N ASN A 216 -7.72 -9.11 7.95
CA ASN A 216 -8.16 -10.05 6.91
C ASN A 216 -7.02 -10.60 6.07
N THR A 217 -6.03 -9.79 5.66
CA THR A 217 -4.90 -10.26 4.83
C THR A 217 -4.17 -11.43 5.51
N LEU A 218 -3.79 -11.30 6.78
CA LEU A 218 -3.12 -12.39 7.52
C LEU A 218 -4.04 -13.57 7.84
N ALA A 219 -5.32 -13.30 8.07
CA ALA A 219 -6.30 -14.38 8.25
C ALA A 219 -6.39 -15.24 6.98
N MET A 220 -6.45 -14.62 5.80
CA MET A 220 -6.47 -15.32 4.52
C MET A 220 -5.17 -16.12 4.26
N GLU A 221 -4.00 -15.58 4.58
CA GLU A 221 -2.73 -16.31 4.52
C GLU A 221 -2.74 -17.56 5.43
N GLY A 222 -3.45 -17.48 6.55
CA GLY A 222 -3.69 -18.59 7.47
C GLY A 222 -4.85 -19.52 7.08
N GLY A 223 -5.45 -19.33 5.90
CA GLY A 223 -6.58 -20.13 5.42
C GLY A 223 -7.92 -19.78 6.07
N LEU A 224 -8.02 -18.64 6.77
CA LEU A 224 -9.25 -18.16 7.41
C LEU A 224 -9.94 -17.09 6.54
N ASN A 225 -11.26 -17.06 6.57
CA ASN A 225 -12.07 -16.04 5.92
C ASN A 225 -12.85 -15.25 6.98
N VAL A 226 -12.66 -13.93 7.01
CA VAL A 226 -13.23 -13.08 8.05
C VAL A 226 -14.77 -13.11 8.08
N LEU A 227 -15.43 -13.26 6.93
CA LEU A 227 -16.89 -13.30 6.84
C LEU A 227 -17.50 -14.65 7.21
N LYS A 228 -16.68 -15.74 7.25
CA LYS A 228 -17.15 -17.12 7.48
C LYS A 228 -16.63 -17.71 8.79
N ASP A 229 -15.37 -17.42 9.13
CA ASP A 229 -14.65 -18.09 10.21
C ASP A 229 -14.48 -17.23 11.45
N ALA A 230 -14.65 -15.89 11.35
CA ALA A 230 -14.63 -15.02 12.51
C ALA A 230 -15.92 -15.20 13.34
N ILE A 231 -15.77 -15.30 14.66
CA ILE A 231 -16.90 -15.29 15.59
C ILE A 231 -17.47 -13.88 15.82
N TYR A 232 -16.68 -12.87 15.47
CA TYR A 232 -17.06 -11.46 15.40
C TYR A 232 -16.06 -10.70 14.51
N TYR A 233 -16.50 -9.71 13.76
CA TYR A 233 -15.63 -8.88 12.94
C TYR A 233 -16.11 -7.43 12.87
N GLU A 234 -15.25 -6.53 12.49
CA GLU A 234 -15.55 -5.11 12.35
C GLU A 234 -16.71 -4.89 11.37
N PRO A 235 -17.68 -4.05 11.71
CA PRO A 235 -18.62 -3.55 10.71
C PRO A 235 -17.87 -2.74 9.68
N ILE A 236 -18.22 -2.97 8.41
CA ILE A 236 -17.64 -2.20 7.30
C ILE A 236 -18.52 -0.98 7.11
N ASP A 237 -18.19 0.10 7.79
CA ASP A 237 -18.88 1.37 7.70
C ASP A 237 -17.90 2.56 7.55
N GLN A 238 -18.46 3.74 7.36
CA GLN A 238 -17.67 4.97 7.17
C GLN A 238 -16.98 5.48 8.45
N THR A 239 -17.20 4.86 9.62
CA THR A 239 -16.56 5.28 10.87
C THR A 239 -15.10 4.84 10.94
N THR A 240 -14.68 3.96 10.04
CA THR A 240 -13.37 3.31 10.01
C THR A 240 -12.39 3.95 9.03
N LYS A 241 -12.44 5.28 8.82
CA LYS A 241 -11.53 6.00 7.90
C LYS A 241 -10.06 5.67 8.13
N MET A 242 -9.64 5.57 9.38
CA MET A 242 -8.27 5.24 9.76
C MET A 242 -7.84 3.84 9.32
N ASN A 243 -8.81 2.93 9.09
CA ASN A 243 -8.56 1.55 8.69
C ASN A 243 -8.53 1.37 7.16
N ILE A 244 -8.83 2.44 6.39
CA ILE A 244 -8.71 2.40 4.93
C ILE A 244 -7.25 2.17 4.55
N ASN A 245 -7.02 1.17 3.70
CA ASN A 245 -5.71 0.88 3.15
C ASN A 245 -5.32 1.93 2.11
N VAL A 246 -4.03 2.25 2.09
CA VAL A 246 -3.47 3.28 1.22
C VAL A 246 -2.22 2.78 0.50
N LEU A 247 -1.97 3.31 -0.67
CA LEU A 247 -0.63 3.32 -1.23
C LEU A 247 0.17 4.40 -0.54
N ALA A 248 1.40 4.10 -0.16
CA ALA A 248 2.30 5.08 0.42
C ALA A 248 3.58 5.25 -0.40
N VAL A 249 4.07 6.47 -0.42
CA VAL A 249 5.28 6.92 -1.12
C VAL A 249 6.15 7.74 -0.17
N ALA A 250 7.41 7.94 -0.48
CA ALA A 250 8.21 8.95 0.22
C ALA A 250 7.51 10.31 0.15
N GLU A 251 7.47 11.07 1.26
CA GLU A 251 6.69 12.32 1.36
C GLU A 251 7.03 13.29 0.22
N ALA A 252 8.31 13.42 -0.14
CA ALA A 252 8.76 14.27 -1.23
C ALA A 252 8.21 13.86 -2.62
N ARG A 253 7.72 12.63 -2.77
CA ARG A 253 7.19 12.08 -4.04
C ARG A 253 5.66 12.02 -4.09
N GLN A 254 4.96 12.56 -3.12
CA GLN A 254 3.48 12.51 -3.07
C GLN A 254 2.82 13.12 -4.32
N ASN A 255 3.49 14.04 -5.00
CA ASN A 255 2.98 14.70 -6.20
C ASN A 255 3.58 14.17 -7.51
N ASP A 256 4.34 13.09 -7.47
CA ASP A 256 4.92 12.46 -8.65
C ASP A 256 3.80 11.97 -9.61
N PRO A 257 3.74 12.50 -10.85
CA PRO A 257 2.67 12.19 -11.78
C PRO A 257 2.69 10.72 -12.24
N VAL A 258 3.86 10.07 -12.21
CA VAL A 258 3.99 8.64 -12.56
C VAL A 258 3.38 7.78 -11.47
N LEU A 259 3.69 8.10 -10.20
CA LEU A 259 3.16 7.34 -9.06
C LEU A 259 1.65 7.54 -8.91
N LYS A 260 1.10 8.72 -9.23
CA LYS A 260 -0.36 8.95 -9.24
C LYS A 260 -1.09 8.01 -10.19
N LYS A 261 -0.53 7.72 -11.37
CA LYS A 261 -1.09 6.74 -12.30
C LYS A 261 -1.16 5.34 -11.67
N VAL A 262 -0.17 4.96 -10.84
CA VAL A 262 -0.21 3.68 -10.10
C VAL A 262 -1.43 3.63 -9.18
N GLY A 263 -1.73 4.73 -8.47
CA GLY A 263 -2.93 4.82 -7.64
C GLY A 263 -4.23 4.63 -8.41
N GLU A 264 -4.32 5.22 -9.62
CA GLU A 264 -5.50 5.10 -10.49
C GLU A 264 -5.73 3.67 -10.98
N LEU A 265 -4.65 2.90 -11.21
CA LEU A 265 -4.76 1.51 -11.67
C LEU A 265 -5.49 0.60 -10.69
N TYR A 266 -5.46 0.88 -9.39
CA TYR A 266 -6.17 0.05 -8.41
C TYR A 266 -7.70 0.09 -8.63
N HIS A 267 -8.23 1.21 -9.10
CA HIS A 267 -9.67 1.47 -9.23
C HIS A 267 -10.26 1.17 -10.62
N VAL A 268 -9.50 0.54 -11.52
CA VAL A 268 -10.06 0.14 -12.81
C VAL A 268 -11.01 -1.04 -12.66
N ALA A 269 -12.03 -1.12 -13.49
CA ALA A 269 -13.09 -2.11 -13.36
C ALA A 269 -12.59 -3.56 -13.37
N SER A 270 -11.54 -3.85 -14.14
CA SER A 270 -10.91 -5.17 -14.21
C SER A 270 -10.31 -5.61 -12.87
N VAL A 271 -9.73 -4.68 -12.11
CA VAL A 271 -9.21 -4.93 -10.75
C VAL A 271 -10.34 -5.17 -9.77
N GLY A 272 -11.39 -4.35 -9.80
CA GLY A 272 -12.58 -4.55 -8.95
C GLY A 272 -13.20 -5.94 -9.13
N LYS A 273 -13.30 -6.40 -10.39
CA LYS A 273 -13.77 -7.75 -10.71
C LYS A 273 -12.86 -8.83 -10.14
N TYR A 274 -11.53 -8.71 -10.35
CA TYR A 274 -10.55 -9.64 -9.82
C TYR A 274 -10.64 -9.73 -8.29
N VAL A 275 -10.68 -8.59 -7.60
CA VAL A 275 -10.79 -8.53 -6.13
C VAL A 275 -12.07 -9.21 -5.64
N GLN A 276 -13.21 -8.96 -6.28
CA GLN A 276 -14.48 -9.59 -5.92
C GLN A 276 -14.45 -11.11 -6.09
N GLU A 277 -13.87 -11.60 -7.19
CA GLU A 277 -13.80 -13.03 -7.49
C GLU A 277 -12.84 -13.78 -6.58
N HIS A 278 -11.69 -13.18 -6.21
CA HIS A 278 -10.63 -13.85 -5.46
C HIS A 278 -10.74 -13.66 -3.94
N PHE A 279 -11.32 -12.54 -3.49
CA PHE A 279 -11.40 -12.21 -2.05
C PHE A 279 -12.83 -12.21 -1.50
N GLY A 280 -13.84 -12.54 -2.34
CA GLY A 280 -15.20 -12.88 -1.88
C GLY A 280 -15.87 -11.80 -1.03
N GLY A 281 -15.61 -10.51 -1.29
CA GLY A 281 -16.19 -9.40 -0.55
C GLY A 281 -15.46 -9.03 0.75
N THR A 282 -14.33 -9.66 1.06
CA THR A 282 -13.52 -9.32 2.24
C THR A 282 -12.68 -8.05 2.06
N LYS A 283 -12.49 -7.60 0.81
CA LYS A 283 -11.82 -6.34 0.45
C LYS A 283 -12.81 -5.47 -0.34
N ILE A 284 -13.14 -4.32 0.20
CA ILE A 284 -14.11 -3.39 -0.36
C ILE A 284 -13.38 -2.19 -0.93
N ASP A 285 -13.52 -1.95 -2.22
CA ASP A 285 -12.91 -0.79 -2.89
C ASP A 285 -13.31 0.53 -2.24
N VAL A 286 -12.32 1.38 -1.98
CA VAL A 286 -12.50 2.73 -1.45
C VAL A 286 -11.81 3.71 -2.36
N ASN A 287 -12.55 4.23 -3.33
CA ASN A 287 -12.09 5.27 -4.23
C ASN A 287 -12.46 6.66 -3.68
N LYS A 288 -11.61 7.19 -2.81
CA LYS A 288 -11.77 8.51 -2.19
C LYS A 288 -10.47 9.32 -2.31
N PRO A 289 -10.55 10.65 -2.41
CA PRO A 289 -9.35 11.47 -2.36
C PRO A 289 -8.64 11.32 -1.00
N VAL A 290 -7.32 11.40 -0.98
CA VAL A 290 -6.51 11.30 0.26
C VAL A 290 -6.99 12.29 1.34
N SER A 291 -7.46 13.48 0.96
CA SER A 291 -8.03 14.46 1.88
C SER A 291 -9.24 13.95 2.67
N TYR A 292 -9.94 12.91 2.18
CA TYR A 292 -11.01 12.27 2.91
C TYR A 292 -10.53 11.63 4.23
N LEU A 293 -9.30 11.13 4.26
CA LEU A 293 -8.72 10.46 5.43
C LEU A 293 -8.49 11.43 6.60
N THR A 294 -8.17 12.70 6.30
CA THR A 294 -7.82 13.73 7.29
C THR A 294 -8.99 14.65 7.66
N GLN A 295 -10.15 14.54 6.99
CA GLN A 295 -11.32 15.33 7.36
C GLN A 295 -11.83 14.93 8.75
N ALA A 296 -12.05 15.93 9.61
CA ALA A 296 -12.75 15.70 10.89
C ALA A 296 -14.12 15.06 10.63
N LYS A 297 -14.57 14.24 11.59
CA LYS A 297 -15.91 13.65 11.57
C LYS A 297 -16.98 14.72 11.64
#